data_b8b59d48385f2524b98b763fa21b233e
#
_entry.id   b8b59d48385f2524b98b763fa21b233e
#
_cell.length_a   1.000
_cell.length_b   1.000
_cell.length_c   1.000
_cell.angle_alpha   90.00
_cell.angle_beta   90.00
_cell.angle_gamma   90.00
#
_symmetry.space_group_name_H-M   'P 1'
#
loop_
_entity.id
_entity.type
_entity.pdbx_description
1 polymer ?
#
loop_
_entity_poly.entity_id
_entity_poly.type
_entity_poly.pdbx_seq_one_letter_code
_entity_poly.pdbx_strand_id
1 'polypeptide(L)'
;MKSIVIFIFSSLLLVSFPSIVNGGWLNAHATFYDDGTMGGACGYGNVYRQGYGTNNVALSSALFNDGLSCGACFQIMCVNDRQWCLPGSIVVTATNFCPPNPALPSEKGGWCNPPLRHFDLSQPAFLRIAQYKAGIVPVAYRRVPCVRRGGIRFQMNGHPYFNLVLITNVGGAGDVHAVAIKGSRTGWQQMKQNWGQNWQSWSFGQTFSGSQFR
;
A
#
# COMPACT_ATOMS: atom_id res chain seq x y z
N MET A 1 -12.77 -67.01 -12.91
CA MET A 1 -12.84 -66.07 -11.77
C MET A 1 -11.97 -64.84 -12.14
N LYS A 2 -12.59 -63.68 -12.48
CA LYS A 2 -11.89 -62.45 -12.86
C LYS A 2 -11.82 -61.58 -11.60
N SER A 3 -10.58 -61.32 -11.09
CA SER A 3 -10.35 -60.40 -9.99
C SER A 3 -10.46 -58.96 -10.48
N ILE A 4 -11.37 -58.20 -9.90
CA ILE A 4 -11.53 -56.75 -10.10
C ILE A 4 -10.66 -56.04 -9.08
N VAL A 5 -9.62 -55.35 -9.57
CA VAL A 5 -8.78 -54.48 -8.74
C VAL A 5 -9.40 -53.06 -8.76
N ILE A 6 -9.90 -52.64 -7.60
CA ILE A 6 -10.45 -51.30 -7.41
C ILE A 6 -9.31 -50.36 -6.97
N PHE A 7 -8.93 -49.43 -7.83
CA PHE A 7 -8.03 -48.34 -7.46
C PHE A 7 -8.84 -47.22 -6.77
N ILE A 8 -8.64 -47.07 -5.46
CA ILE A 8 -9.18 -45.92 -4.72
C ILE A 8 -8.18 -44.75 -4.88
N PHE A 9 -8.53 -43.78 -5.74
CA PHE A 9 -7.81 -42.51 -5.79
C PHE A 9 -8.22 -41.65 -4.59
N SER A 10 -7.38 -41.63 -3.55
CA SER A 10 -7.49 -40.68 -2.47
C SER A 10 -7.01 -39.31 -2.96
N SER A 11 -7.95 -38.44 -3.36
CA SER A 11 -7.60 -37.03 -3.66
C SER A 11 -7.35 -36.27 -2.35
N LEU A 12 -6.07 -36.07 -2.03
CA LEU A 12 -5.66 -35.16 -0.97
C LEU A 12 -6.08 -33.75 -1.38
N LEU A 13 -7.17 -33.25 -0.82
CA LEU A 13 -7.50 -31.82 -0.85
C LEU A 13 -6.47 -31.09 0.01
N LEU A 14 -5.48 -30.47 -0.65
CA LEU A 14 -4.59 -29.49 -0.03
C LEU A 14 -5.43 -28.25 0.32
N VAL A 15 -5.98 -28.23 1.53
CA VAL A 15 -6.54 -27.01 2.10
C VAL A 15 -5.36 -26.11 2.44
N SER A 16 -5.06 -25.16 1.55
CA SER A 16 -4.13 -24.08 1.85
C SER A 16 -4.79 -23.15 2.87
N PHE A 17 -4.47 -23.33 4.15
CA PHE A 17 -4.80 -22.34 5.16
C PHE A 17 -4.05 -21.06 4.83
N PRO A 18 -4.73 -19.89 4.77
CA PRO A 18 -4.01 -18.64 4.67
C PRO A 18 -3.13 -18.54 5.92
N SER A 19 -1.83 -18.48 5.72
CA SER A 19 -0.87 -18.19 6.80
C SER A 19 -1.25 -16.83 7.35
N ILE A 20 -1.90 -16.80 8.51
CA ILE A 20 -2.04 -15.58 9.30
C ILE A 20 -0.62 -15.26 9.74
N VAL A 21 0.05 -14.38 8.99
CA VAL A 21 1.30 -13.78 9.43
C VAL A 21 0.94 -12.94 10.64
N ASN A 22 1.09 -13.51 11.83
CA ASN A 22 1.13 -12.76 13.07
C ASN A 22 2.40 -11.89 13.01
N GLY A 23 2.36 -10.82 12.21
CA GLY A 23 3.41 -9.81 12.16
C GLY A 23 3.50 -9.17 13.53
N GLY A 24 4.52 -9.51 14.29
CA GLY A 24 4.85 -8.84 15.55
C GLY A 24 5.03 -7.34 15.30
N TRP A 25 4.95 -6.55 16.35
CA TRP A 25 5.24 -5.13 16.30
C TRP A 25 6.72 -4.91 15.98
N LEU A 26 7.00 -3.98 15.07
CA LEU A 26 8.32 -3.56 14.65
C LEU A 26 8.54 -2.12 15.06
N ASN A 27 9.80 -1.73 15.31
CA ASN A 27 10.16 -0.38 15.71
C ASN A 27 10.43 0.50 14.48
N ALA A 28 10.05 1.77 14.60
CA ALA A 28 10.28 2.83 13.63
C ALA A 28 10.25 4.21 14.34
N HIS A 29 10.36 5.28 13.57
CA HIS A 29 10.06 6.65 14.01
C HIS A 29 8.93 7.23 13.15
N ALA A 30 8.25 8.24 13.69
CA ALA A 30 7.26 9.00 12.95
C ALA A 30 7.47 10.50 13.11
N THR A 31 7.38 11.21 11.99
CA THR A 31 7.23 12.67 11.89
C THR A 31 5.88 12.99 11.27
N PHE A 32 5.65 14.24 10.93
CA PHE A 32 4.45 14.63 10.19
C PHE A 32 4.74 15.73 9.17
N TYR A 33 3.93 15.75 8.12
CA TYR A 33 3.90 16.80 7.11
C TYR A 33 2.55 17.54 7.16
N ASP A 34 2.09 18.11 6.06
CA ASP A 34 0.88 18.92 5.96
C ASP A 34 -0.45 18.20 6.35
N ASP A 35 -1.58 18.75 5.90
CA ASP A 35 -2.92 18.24 6.17
C ASP A 35 -3.22 16.84 5.58
N GLY A 36 -2.31 16.31 4.74
CA GLY A 36 -2.42 14.97 4.18
C GLY A 36 -3.49 14.82 3.11
N THR A 37 -3.88 15.87 2.42
CA THR A 37 -4.89 15.80 1.35
C THR A 37 -4.34 15.31 0.02
N MET A 38 -3.03 15.36 -0.19
CA MET A 38 -2.35 14.99 -1.43
C MET A 38 -1.59 13.68 -1.31
N GLY A 39 -1.88 12.72 -2.18
CA GLY A 39 -1.23 11.41 -2.24
C GLY A 39 -0.21 11.32 -3.37
N GLY A 40 0.90 12.08 -3.28
CA GLY A 40 1.90 12.29 -4.33
C GLY A 40 2.43 11.03 -5.01
N ALA A 41 3.42 10.36 -4.42
CA ALA A 41 4.18 9.29 -5.07
C ALA A 41 3.39 8.01 -5.38
N CYS A 42 2.25 7.77 -4.75
CA CYS A 42 1.37 6.65 -5.08
C CYS A 42 0.40 6.94 -6.24
N GLY A 43 0.30 8.19 -6.70
CA GLY A 43 -0.54 8.56 -7.83
C GLY A 43 -2.02 8.79 -7.51
N TYR A 44 -2.39 8.78 -6.24
CA TYR A 44 -3.80 8.89 -5.84
C TYR A 44 -4.39 10.30 -5.99
N GLY A 45 -3.57 11.31 -6.24
CA GLY A 45 -3.99 12.70 -6.31
C GLY A 45 -4.61 13.16 -4.99
N ASN A 46 -5.82 13.66 -5.01
CA ASN A 46 -6.50 14.03 -3.78
C ASN A 46 -7.01 12.78 -3.05
N VAL A 47 -6.34 12.40 -1.98
CA VAL A 47 -6.61 11.18 -1.20
C VAL A 47 -7.97 11.20 -0.51
N TYR A 48 -8.51 12.37 -0.24
CA TYR A 48 -9.87 12.54 0.29
C TYR A 48 -10.92 12.08 -0.70
N ARG A 49 -10.81 12.53 -1.97
CA ARG A 49 -11.71 12.13 -3.05
C ARG A 49 -11.62 10.65 -3.37
N GLN A 50 -10.43 10.05 -3.17
CA GLN A 50 -10.23 8.61 -3.34
C GLN A 50 -10.76 7.77 -2.17
N GLY A 51 -11.19 8.41 -1.07
CA GLY A 51 -11.77 7.73 0.10
C GLY A 51 -10.73 7.25 1.11
N TYR A 52 -9.47 7.70 1.02
CA TYR A 52 -8.42 7.37 2.00
C TYR A 52 -8.47 8.27 3.24
N GLY A 53 -9.02 9.49 3.11
CA GLY A 53 -9.12 10.46 4.21
C GLY A 53 -7.77 10.99 4.68
N THR A 54 -7.73 11.53 5.90
CA THR A 54 -6.52 12.10 6.51
C THR A 54 -5.63 11.08 7.23
N ASN A 55 -6.09 9.84 7.43
CA ASN A 55 -5.25 8.80 8.00
C ASN A 55 -4.33 8.18 6.94
N ASN A 56 -3.36 8.96 6.48
CA ASN A 56 -2.43 8.56 5.44
C ASN A 56 -0.99 8.89 5.83
N VAL A 57 -0.04 8.32 5.09
CA VAL A 57 1.38 8.37 5.43
C VAL A 57 2.26 8.32 4.18
N ALA A 58 3.35 9.09 4.22
CA ALA A 58 4.50 8.92 3.35
C ALA A 58 5.49 7.94 4.00
N LEU A 59 5.97 6.97 3.24
CA LEU A 59 6.88 5.93 3.72
C LEU A 59 8.32 6.25 3.35
N SER A 60 9.28 6.00 4.26
CA SER A 60 10.71 6.03 3.94
C SER A 60 11.07 5.00 2.88
N SER A 61 12.24 5.14 2.24
CA SER A 61 12.73 4.21 1.21
C SER A 61 12.67 2.75 1.65
N ALA A 62 13.03 2.47 2.91
CA ALA A 62 13.02 1.12 3.48
C ALA A 62 11.63 0.48 3.59
N LEU A 63 10.56 1.29 3.58
CA LEU A 63 9.17 0.84 3.68
C LEU A 63 8.39 1.00 2.39
N PHE A 64 8.80 1.90 1.50
CA PHE A 64 8.08 2.26 0.27
C PHE A 64 8.18 1.17 -0.80
N ASN A 65 9.32 0.47 -0.84
CA ASN A 65 9.56 -0.65 -1.74
C ASN A 65 9.25 -0.30 -3.21
N ASP A 66 9.85 0.77 -3.73
CA ASP A 66 9.68 1.27 -5.10
C ASP A 66 8.22 1.45 -5.53
N GLY A 67 7.35 1.81 -4.58
CA GLY A 67 5.93 2.02 -4.82
C GLY A 67 5.05 0.80 -4.63
N LEU A 68 5.62 -0.40 -4.46
CA LEU A 68 4.86 -1.64 -4.21
C LEU A 68 4.08 -1.60 -2.87
N SER A 69 4.49 -0.76 -1.93
CA SER A 69 3.76 -0.57 -0.66
C SER A 69 2.61 0.45 -0.75
N CYS A 70 2.39 1.08 -1.90
CA CYS A 70 1.28 2.02 -2.09
C CYS A 70 -0.07 1.35 -1.86
N GLY A 71 -0.91 1.97 -1.04
CA GLY A 71 -2.22 1.44 -0.65
C GLY A 71 -2.22 0.55 0.59
N ALA A 72 -1.04 0.08 1.01
CA ALA A 72 -0.85 -0.74 2.19
C ALA A 72 -1.34 -0.06 3.48
N CYS A 73 -1.87 -0.85 4.41
CA CYS A 73 -2.31 -0.34 5.71
C CYS A 73 -1.37 -0.76 6.83
N PHE A 74 -1.07 0.21 7.70
CA PHE A 74 -0.22 0.03 8.86
C PHE A 74 -0.95 0.49 10.12
N GLN A 75 -0.92 -0.35 11.15
CA GLN A 75 -1.29 0.07 12.50
C GLN A 75 -0.04 0.62 13.18
N ILE A 76 -0.14 1.81 13.77
CA ILE A 76 0.97 2.54 14.38
C ILE A 76 0.54 3.03 15.75
N MET A 77 1.45 2.92 16.73
CA MET A 77 1.29 3.51 18.06
C MET A 77 2.60 4.16 18.51
N CYS A 78 2.51 5.26 19.21
CA CYS A 78 3.66 5.89 19.85
C CYS A 78 4.08 5.07 21.06
N VAL A 79 5.39 4.87 21.27
CA VAL A 79 5.94 4.03 22.32
C VAL A 79 7.18 4.68 22.95
N ASN A 80 7.48 4.31 24.20
CA ASN A 80 8.74 4.64 24.89
C ASN A 80 9.03 6.14 25.07
N ASP A 81 8.06 7.01 24.93
CA ASP A 81 8.17 8.45 25.17
C ASP A 81 6.95 8.96 25.94
N ARG A 82 7.06 8.97 27.26
CA ARG A 82 5.97 9.38 28.16
C ARG A 82 5.62 10.86 28.06
N GLN A 83 6.54 11.68 27.60
CA GLN A 83 6.33 13.13 27.47
C GLN A 83 5.45 13.45 26.27
N TRP A 84 5.66 12.75 25.15
CA TRP A 84 5.06 13.14 23.88
C TRP A 84 4.04 12.16 23.32
N CYS A 85 4.10 10.88 23.72
CA CYS A 85 3.15 9.88 23.27
C CYS A 85 1.74 10.10 23.85
N LEU A 86 0.74 9.97 22.99
CA LEU A 86 -0.66 9.83 23.39
C LEU A 86 -1.04 8.34 23.37
N PRO A 87 -1.95 7.91 24.24
CA PRO A 87 -2.38 6.52 24.31
C PRO A 87 -3.19 6.11 23.06
N GLY A 88 -3.09 4.83 22.69
CA GLY A 88 -3.85 4.26 21.58
C GLY A 88 -3.01 4.01 20.34
N SER A 89 -3.69 3.61 19.27
CA SER A 89 -3.08 3.34 17.96
C SER A 89 -3.98 3.85 16.84
N ILE A 90 -3.40 4.08 15.68
CA ILE A 90 -4.12 4.46 14.46
C ILE A 90 -3.83 3.46 13.35
N VAL A 91 -4.73 3.37 12.38
CA VAL A 91 -4.46 2.71 11.11
C VAL A 91 -4.34 3.78 10.03
N VAL A 92 -3.23 3.75 9.31
CA VAL A 92 -2.93 4.67 8.21
C VAL A 92 -2.72 3.92 6.91
N THR A 93 -2.95 4.59 5.78
CA THR A 93 -2.73 4.07 4.44
C THR A 93 -1.49 4.72 3.83
N ALA A 94 -0.61 3.93 3.24
CA ALA A 94 0.52 4.44 2.46
C ALA A 94 0.03 5.10 1.17
N THR A 95 0.22 6.39 1.05
CA THR A 95 -0.24 7.19 -0.10
C THR A 95 0.89 7.99 -0.74
N ASN A 96 2.03 8.09 -0.06
CA ASN A 96 3.11 8.94 -0.51
C ASN A 96 4.49 8.36 -0.14
N PHE A 97 5.54 8.99 -0.63
CA PHE A 97 6.94 8.66 -0.40
C PHE A 97 7.62 9.80 0.34
N CYS A 98 8.35 9.48 1.40
CA CYS A 98 9.31 10.35 2.04
C CYS A 98 10.69 10.07 1.46
N PRO A 99 11.22 10.94 0.59
CA PRO A 99 12.49 10.69 -0.08
C PRO A 99 13.67 10.78 0.90
N PRO A 100 14.77 10.07 0.65
CA PRO A 100 15.98 10.22 1.43
C PRO A 100 16.58 11.62 1.20
N ASN A 101 17.20 12.14 2.25
CA ASN A 101 17.99 13.37 2.16
C ASN A 101 19.44 13.09 2.59
N PRO A 102 20.34 12.71 1.68
CA PRO A 102 21.72 12.37 2.02
C PRO A 102 22.55 13.54 2.51
N ALA A 103 22.07 14.77 2.33
CA ALA A 103 22.73 15.98 2.87
C ALA A 103 22.57 16.11 4.39
N LEU A 104 21.65 15.37 5.00
CA LEU A 104 21.39 15.39 6.41
C LEU A 104 21.72 14.02 7.06
N PRO A 105 22.38 14.01 8.22
CA PRO A 105 22.54 12.77 9.01
C PRO A 105 21.19 12.17 9.37
N SER A 106 21.16 10.84 9.44
CA SER A 106 19.93 10.07 9.73
C SER A 106 19.27 10.45 11.06
N GLU A 107 20.06 10.88 12.06
CA GLU A 107 19.56 11.31 13.37
C GLU A 107 19.26 12.82 13.46
N LYS A 108 19.53 13.59 12.40
CA LYS A 108 19.36 15.04 12.36
C LYS A 108 18.68 15.50 11.08
N GLY A 109 17.45 15.02 10.83
CA GLY A 109 16.63 15.42 9.69
C GLY A 109 16.64 14.47 8.50
N GLY A 110 17.60 13.55 8.40
CA GLY A 110 17.62 12.51 7.37
C GLY A 110 16.76 11.29 7.75
N TRP A 111 15.60 11.52 8.36
CA TRP A 111 14.75 10.47 8.93
C TRP A 111 14.31 9.41 7.94
N CYS A 112 14.18 9.76 6.64
CA CYS A 112 13.79 8.83 5.58
C CYS A 112 14.97 8.18 4.86
N ASN A 113 16.22 8.43 5.31
CA ASN A 113 17.41 7.79 4.76
C ASN A 113 17.42 6.28 5.05
N PRO A 114 17.73 5.45 4.06
CA PRO A 114 17.92 4.03 4.32
C PRO A 114 19.11 3.78 5.28
N PRO A 115 19.06 2.76 6.14
CA PRO A 115 18.02 1.72 6.22
C PRO A 115 16.86 2.05 7.18
N LEU A 116 16.67 3.31 7.56
CA LEU A 116 15.69 3.70 8.57
C LEU A 116 14.25 3.42 8.13
N ARG A 117 13.50 2.78 9.02
CA ARG A 117 12.04 2.64 8.90
C ARG A 117 11.42 3.89 9.50
N HIS A 118 10.76 4.68 8.64
CA HIS A 118 10.18 5.94 9.06
C HIS A 118 8.82 6.17 8.42
N PHE A 119 7.90 6.71 9.19
CA PHE A 119 6.55 7.08 8.80
C PHE A 119 6.39 8.59 8.90
N ASP A 120 6.30 9.27 7.76
CA ASP A 120 5.97 10.68 7.75
C ASP A 120 4.45 10.81 7.60
N LEU A 121 3.79 11.01 8.74
CA LEU A 121 2.33 10.98 8.85
C LEU A 121 1.71 12.29 8.36
N SER A 122 0.46 12.26 7.90
CA SER A 122 -0.29 13.50 7.86
C SER A 122 -0.40 14.10 9.26
N GLN A 123 -0.37 15.41 9.40
CA GLN A 123 -0.48 16.06 10.70
C GLN A 123 -1.72 15.61 11.50
N PRO A 124 -2.93 15.49 10.90
CA PRO A 124 -4.09 14.98 11.65
C PRO A 124 -3.92 13.54 12.16
N ALA A 125 -3.19 12.69 11.43
CA ALA A 125 -2.90 11.32 11.89
C ALA A 125 -1.88 11.32 13.02
N PHE A 126 -0.81 12.10 12.92
CA PHE A 126 0.22 12.23 13.94
C PHE A 126 -0.37 12.68 15.29
N LEU A 127 -1.22 13.71 15.27
CA LEU A 127 -1.84 14.28 16.47
C LEU A 127 -2.75 13.31 17.24
N ARG A 128 -3.07 12.17 16.65
CA ARG A 128 -3.84 11.11 17.34
C ARG A 128 -2.96 10.20 18.19
N ILE A 129 -1.65 10.19 17.97
CA ILE A 129 -0.71 9.32 18.69
C ILE A 129 0.40 10.08 19.41
N ALA A 130 0.59 11.36 19.11
CA ALA A 130 1.62 12.19 19.73
C ALA A 130 1.23 13.67 19.79
N GLN A 131 1.89 14.41 20.65
CA GLN A 131 1.73 15.86 20.75
C GLN A 131 2.50 16.56 19.63
N TYR A 132 1.94 17.64 19.06
CA TYR A 132 2.54 18.43 17.99
C TYR A 132 4.01 18.83 18.26
N LYS A 133 4.29 19.29 19.48
CA LYS A 133 5.61 19.79 19.89
C LYS A 133 6.73 18.75 19.86
N ALA A 134 6.39 17.46 19.80
CA ALA A 134 7.37 16.39 19.71
C ALA A 134 8.18 16.45 18.41
N GLY A 135 7.53 16.85 17.29
CA GLY A 135 8.14 16.83 15.96
C GLY A 135 8.41 15.43 15.43
N ILE A 136 9.10 14.61 16.22
CA ILE A 136 9.40 13.19 15.93
C ILE A 136 9.16 12.35 17.19
N VAL A 137 8.63 11.13 17.00
CA VAL A 137 8.41 10.17 18.09
C VAL A 137 8.81 8.75 17.70
N PRO A 138 9.26 7.93 18.66
CA PRO A 138 9.41 6.50 18.45
C PRO A 138 8.03 5.84 18.34
N VAL A 139 7.90 4.92 17.38
CA VAL A 139 6.65 4.18 17.16
C VAL A 139 6.88 2.69 17.03
N ALA A 140 5.88 1.91 17.46
CA ALA A 140 5.73 0.53 17.03
C ALA A 140 4.69 0.45 15.93
N TYR A 141 4.94 -0.39 14.93
CA TYR A 141 4.03 -0.57 13.80
C TYR A 141 3.92 -2.03 13.37
N ARG A 142 2.83 -2.34 12.66
CA ARG A 142 2.64 -3.62 11.97
C ARG A 142 1.77 -3.44 10.73
N ARG A 143 1.93 -4.34 9.76
CA ARG A 143 0.99 -4.45 8.63
C ARG A 143 -0.35 -4.97 9.14
N VAL A 144 -1.43 -4.40 8.63
CA VAL A 144 -2.79 -4.84 8.93
C VAL A 144 -3.64 -4.86 7.66
N PRO A 145 -4.69 -5.68 7.61
CA PRO A 145 -5.62 -5.62 6.49
C PRO A 145 -6.28 -4.26 6.36
N CYS A 146 -6.38 -3.76 5.13
CA CYS A 146 -7.10 -2.55 4.81
C CYS A 146 -8.61 -2.80 4.79
N VAL A 147 -9.36 -2.03 5.56
CA VAL A 147 -10.82 -2.03 5.51
C VAL A 147 -11.27 -1.00 4.49
N ARG A 148 -11.88 -1.45 3.38
CA ARG A 148 -12.41 -0.60 2.32
C ARG A 148 -13.87 -0.93 2.07
N ARG A 149 -14.65 0.07 1.69
CA ARG A 149 -16.06 -0.11 1.28
C ARG A 149 -16.17 0.01 -0.23
N GLY A 150 -17.06 -0.77 -0.81
CA GLY A 150 -17.19 -0.92 -2.25
C GLY A 150 -16.07 -1.79 -2.85
N GLY A 151 -16.03 -1.93 -4.15
CA GLY A 151 -15.03 -2.71 -4.88
C GLY A 151 -13.76 -1.92 -5.18
N ILE A 152 -12.75 -2.62 -5.71
CA ILE A 152 -11.56 -2.02 -6.31
C ILE A 152 -12.01 -1.05 -7.41
N ARG A 153 -11.35 0.09 -7.50
CA ARG A 153 -11.64 1.13 -8.50
C ARG A 153 -10.48 1.24 -9.47
N PHE A 154 -10.82 1.37 -10.74
CA PHE A 154 -9.88 1.52 -11.85
C PHE A 154 -10.12 2.86 -12.53
N GLN A 155 -9.11 3.70 -12.60
CA GLN A 155 -9.16 4.95 -13.36
C GLN A 155 -8.27 4.79 -14.58
N MET A 156 -8.89 4.79 -15.75
CA MET A 156 -8.18 4.70 -17.03
C MET A 156 -7.63 6.06 -17.41
N ASN A 157 -6.36 6.11 -17.70
CA ASN A 157 -5.64 7.24 -18.25
C ASN A 157 -4.83 6.77 -19.47
N GLY A 158 -4.29 7.69 -20.26
CA GLY A 158 -3.43 7.36 -21.39
C GLY A 158 -4.08 7.62 -22.73
N HIS A 159 -3.64 6.89 -23.75
CA HIS A 159 -4.04 7.05 -25.17
C HIS A 159 -4.43 5.69 -25.75
N PRO A 160 -5.05 5.64 -26.94
CA PRO A 160 -5.49 4.37 -27.56
C PRO A 160 -4.39 3.32 -27.75
N TYR A 161 -3.13 3.73 -27.74
CA TYR A 161 -1.96 2.87 -27.90
C TYR A 161 -1.18 2.65 -26.60
N PHE A 162 -1.51 3.37 -25.53
CA PHE A 162 -0.84 3.31 -24.24
C PHE A 162 -1.85 3.42 -23.10
N ASN A 163 -2.02 2.37 -22.35
CA ASN A 163 -2.94 2.37 -21.23
C ASN A 163 -2.20 2.57 -19.93
N LEU A 164 -2.65 3.53 -19.18
CA LEU A 164 -2.23 3.76 -17.80
C LEU A 164 -3.46 3.63 -16.91
N VAL A 165 -3.41 2.71 -15.98
CA VAL A 165 -4.53 2.41 -15.07
C VAL A 165 -4.09 2.68 -13.65
N LEU A 166 -4.73 3.64 -13.01
CA LEU A 166 -4.61 3.85 -11.58
C LEU A 166 -5.57 2.92 -10.83
N ILE A 167 -5.04 2.15 -9.90
CA ILE A 167 -5.83 1.22 -9.06
C ILE A 167 -5.98 1.80 -7.66
N THR A 168 -7.23 1.91 -7.19
CA THR A 168 -7.55 2.48 -5.89
C THR A 168 -8.56 1.64 -5.13
N ASN A 169 -8.77 1.94 -3.85
CA ASN A 169 -9.75 1.31 -2.97
C ASN A 169 -9.58 -0.21 -2.82
N VAL A 170 -8.34 -0.67 -2.76
CA VAL A 170 -7.99 -2.08 -2.58
C VAL A 170 -8.13 -2.45 -1.10
N GLY A 171 -8.99 -3.40 -0.79
CA GLY A 171 -9.14 -3.98 0.55
C GLY A 171 -8.16 -5.13 0.80
N GLY A 172 -8.16 -5.69 2.00
CA GLY A 172 -7.25 -6.78 2.35
C GLY A 172 -5.80 -6.30 2.43
N ALA A 173 -4.92 -6.78 1.56
CA ALA A 173 -3.51 -6.37 1.55
C ALA A 173 -3.34 -4.86 1.31
N GLY A 174 -4.24 -4.24 0.53
CA GLY A 174 -4.21 -2.82 0.21
C GLY A 174 -3.27 -2.46 -0.94
N ASP A 175 -2.15 -3.11 -1.03
CA ASP A 175 -1.17 -3.00 -2.10
C ASP A 175 -1.46 -4.00 -3.24
N VAL A 176 -0.94 -3.69 -4.42
CA VAL A 176 -1.11 -4.51 -5.64
C VAL A 176 0.26 -4.88 -6.18
N HIS A 177 0.48 -6.16 -6.43
CA HIS A 177 1.77 -6.69 -6.91
C HIS A 177 1.73 -7.18 -8.35
N ALA A 178 0.56 -7.47 -8.89
CA ALA A 178 0.38 -7.90 -10.26
C ALA A 178 -0.99 -7.46 -10.78
N VAL A 179 -1.04 -7.07 -12.05
CA VAL A 179 -2.26 -6.66 -12.74
C VAL A 179 -2.25 -7.24 -14.15
N ALA A 180 -3.38 -7.72 -14.59
CA ALA A 180 -3.61 -8.07 -15.99
C ALA A 180 -4.85 -7.38 -16.52
N ILE A 181 -4.83 -7.03 -17.79
CA ILE A 181 -5.95 -6.43 -18.51
C ILE A 181 -6.38 -7.33 -19.67
N LYS A 182 -7.67 -7.37 -19.93
CA LYS A 182 -8.24 -8.07 -21.09
C LYS A 182 -9.22 -7.13 -21.80
N GLY A 183 -8.95 -6.84 -23.05
CA GLY A 183 -9.87 -6.12 -23.93
C GLY A 183 -10.89 -7.07 -24.58
N SER A 184 -11.88 -6.49 -25.27
CA SER A 184 -12.93 -7.25 -25.99
C SER A 184 -12.40 -8.18 -27.09
N ARG A 185 -11.21 -7.89 -27.63
CA ARG A 185 -10.56 -8.63 -28.72
C ARG A 185 -9.22 -9.24 -28.37
N THR A 186 -8.83 -9.23 -27.08
CA THR A 186 -7.54 -9.80 -26.63
C THR A 186 -7.73 -10.85 -25.54
N GLY A 187 -6.73 -11.71 -25.39
CA GLY A 187 -6.52 -12.48 -24.17
C GLY A 187 -6.04 -11.60 -23.01
N TRP A 188 -5.80 -12.22 -21.86
CA TRP A 188 -5.19 -11.55 -20.70
C TRP A 188 -3.77 -11.11 -21.01
N GLN A 189 -3.47 -9.85 -20.74
CA GLN A 189 -2.16 -9.24 -20.90
C GLN A 189 -1.66 -8.73 -19.55
N GLN A 190 -0.44 -9.11 -19.17
CA GLN A 190 0.18 -8.60 -17.96
C GLN A 190 0.51 -7.11 -18.13
N MET A 191 0.17 -6.34 -17.10
CA MET A 191 0.57 -4.94 -17.00
C MET A 191 1.87 -4.80 -16.22
N LYS A 192 2.64 -3.77 -16.52
CA LYS A 192 3.83 -3.40 -15.75
C LYS A 192 3.51 -2.22 -14.84
N GLN A 193 4.02 -2.24 -13.62
CA GLN A 193 3.97 -1.05 -12.76
C GLN A 193 4.77 0.06 -13.45
N ASN A 194 4.17 1.24 -13.54
CA ASN A 194 4.81 2.44 -14.08
C ASN A 194 5.40 3.25 -12.91
N TRP A 195 4.52 3.72 -12.01
CA TRP A 195 4.89 4.39 -10.77
C TRP A 195 3.71 4.35 -9.78
N GLY A 196 4.00 4.26 -8.49
CA GLY A 196 2.97 4.15 -7.46
C GLY A 196 1.99 3.02 -7.76
N GLN A 197 0.70 3.32 -7.81
CA GLN A 197 -0.34 2.38 -8.22
C GLN A 197 -0.83 2.57 -9.66
N ASN A 198 -0.03 3.21 -10.49
CA ASN A 198 -0.27 3.32 -11.92
C ASN A 198 0.39 2.14 -12.66
N TRP A 199 -0.42 1.40 -13.38
CA TRP A 199 -0.04 0.23 -14.14
C TRP A 199 -0.20 0.48 -15.63
N GLN A 200 0.77 0.05 -16.43
CA GLN A 200 0.79 0.30 -17.88
C GLN A 200 0.69 -0.96 -18.71
N SER A 201 0.07 -0.84 -19.85
CA SER A 201 0.07 -1.85 -20.91
C SER A 201 0.17 -1.17 -22.28
N TRP A 202 0.97 -1.75 -23.15
CA TRP A 202 1.04 -1.37 -24.56
C TRP A 202 0.04 -2.23 -25.33
N SER A 203 -1.00 -1.64 -25.86
CA SER A 203 -1.92 -2.34 -26.74
C SER A 203 -2.27 -1.44 -27.92
N PHE A 204 -1.88 -1.91 -29.09
CA PHE A 204 -2.16 -1.19 -30.32
C PHE A 204 -3.58 -1.48 -30.79
N GLY A 205 -4.38 -0.42 -31.01
CA GLY A 205 -5.65 -0.49 -31.72
C GLY A 205 -6.84 -1.07 -30.97
N GLN A 206 -6.89 -0.95 -29.64
CA GLN A 206 -8.00 -1.45 -28.84
C GLN A 206 -8.77 -0.34 -28.14
N THR A 207 -10.08 -0.38 -28.28
CA THR A 207 -10.98 0.37 -27.42
C THR A 207 -11.22 -0.43 -26.13
N PHE A 208 -10.97 0.18 -24.98
CA PHE A 208 -11.16 -0.45 -23.66
C PHE A 208 -12.60 -0.39 -23.13
N SER A 209 -13.56 -0.13 -23.99
CA SER A 209 -14.97 -0.31 -23.64
C SER A 209 -15.19 -1.79 -23.30
N GLY A 210 -15.48 -2.07 -22.03
CA GLY A 210 -15.68 -3.43 -21.53
C GLY A 210 -14.41 -4.18 -21.09
N SER A 211 -13.31 -3.49 -20.76
CA SER A 211 -12.11 -4.13 -20.22
C SER A 211 -12.36 -4.81 -18.89
N GLN A 212 -11.72 -5.96 -18.69
CA GLN A 212 -11.68 -6.71 -17.43
C GLN A 212 -10.30 -6.60 -16.82
N PHE A 213 -10.22 -6.62 -15.50
CA PHE A 213 -8.98 -6.62 -14.72
C PHE A 213 -8.91 -7.85 -13.81
N ARG A 214 -7.70 -8.37 -13.64
CA ARG A 214 -7.39 -9.52 -12.78
C ARG A 214 -6.14 -9.25 -11.96
#